data_b577e327e009ac3c81ac64a5f6dbddb3
#
_entry.id   b577e327e009ac3c81ac64a5f6dbddb3
#
_cell.length_a   1.000
_cell.length_b   1.000
_cell.length_c   1.000
_cell.angle_alpha   90.00
_cell.angle_beta   90.00
_cell.angle_gamma   90.00
#
_symmetry.space_group_name_H-M   'P 1'
#
loop_
_entity.id
_entity.type
_entity.pdbx_description
1 polymer ?
#
loop_
_entity_poly.entity_id
_entity_poly.type
_entity_poly.pdbx_seq_one_letter_code
_entity_poly.pdbx_strand_id
1 'polypeptide(L)'
;GEDVPSTWAVPENTNYRLEDKLSEYFTEILKANKLKIFYRKHFTDKLQYTFVGTRSFLSDLLNTFPLYEFHFKKYAKIYKHDWRLLASIGYQESKWDKDAVSYTGVRGLMMLTKNTAKEVKIINREDPFQSIEGGAKYLRKLINNLPDTINTNDRIWFAIASYNIGFRHVEDAILMAQNDGVDSGSWSIVEPYVLKLSQSKYYKNTKYGYARGWETIK
;
A
#
# COMPACT_ATOMS: atom_id res chain seq x y z
N GLY A 1 -8.26 -4.48 29.98
CA GLY A 1 -7.03 -5.14 29.63
C GLY A 1 -5.87 -4.22 29.96
N GLU A 2 -4.90 -4.72 30.71
CA GLU A 2 -3.68 -3.97 31.06
C GLU A 2 -2.90 -3.67 29.77
N ASP A 3 -2.52 -2.40 29.61
CA ASP A 3 -1.62 -1.98 28.54
C ASP A 3 -0.26 -2.65 28.77
N VAL A 4 0.07 -3.63 27.96
CA VAL A 4 1.41 -4.22 27.96
C VAL A 4 2.36 -3.19 27.32
N PRO A 5 3.32 -2.65 28.07
CA PRO A 5 4.24 -1.66 27.53
C PRO A 5 5.09 -2.28 26.42
N SER A 6 5.18 -1.57 25.30
CA SER A 6 6.08 -1.96 24.20
C SER A 6 7.53 -1.90 24.70
N THR A 7 8.22 -3.04 24.71
CA THR A 7 9.61 -3.14 25.13
C THR A 7 10.53 -3.28 23.93
N TRP A 8 11.70 -2.67 24.01
CA TRP A 8 12.77 -2.86 23.04
C TRP A 8 13.64 -4.05 23.48
N ALA A 9 13.87 -4.98 22.55
CA ALA A 9 14.82 -6.05 22.78
C ALA A 9 16.21 -5.64 22.28
N VAL A 10 17.21 -5.73 23.14
CA VAL A 10 18.63 -5.59 22.81
C VAL A 10 19.30 -6.95 22.88
N PRO A 11 20.31 -7.25 22.05
CA PRO A 11 21.02 -8.52 22.11
C PRO A 11 21.65 -8.74 23.49
N GLU A 12 21.62 -9.97 23.97
CA GLU A 12 22.07 -10.38 25.31
C GLU A 12 23.54 -10.01 25.62
N ASN A 13 24.36 -9.79 24.62
CA ASN A 13 25.76 -9.39 24.71
C ASN A 13 26.01 -7.88 24.55
N THR A 14 24.95 -7.06 24.65
CA THR A 14 25.10 -5.61 24.48
C THR A 14 25.61 -4.99 25.80
N ASN A 15 26.58 -4.09 25.68
CA ASN A 15 27.16 -3.35 26.81
C ASN A 15 26.02 -2.61 27.56
N TYR A 16 25.86 -2.83 28.85
CA TYR A 16 24.86 -2.19 29.74
C TYR A 16 24.74 -0.66 29.55
N ARG A 17 25.81 -0.03 29.11
CA ARG A 17 25.87 1.39 28.74
C ARG A 17 24.93 1.79 27.58
N LEU A 18 24.52 0.85 26.72
CA LEU A 18 23.57 1.11 25.64
C LEU A 18 22.13 1.07 26.16
N GLU A 19 21.82 0.12 27.05
CA GLU A 19 20.50 0.02 27.68
C GLU A 19 20.20 1.24 28.54
N ASP A 20 21.18 1.67 29.35
CA ASP A 20 21.05 2.87 30.17
C ASP A 20 20.81 4.11 29.30
N LYS A 21 21.57 4.29 28.23
CA LYS A 21 21.43 5.44 27.32
C LYS A 21 20.11 5.41 26.55
N LEU A 22 19.64 4.23 26.14
CA LEU A 22 18.34 4.10 25.50
C LEU A 22 17.20 4.40 26.48
N SER A 23 17.30 3.91 27.71
CA SER A 23 16.31 4.17 28.76
C SER A 23 16.26 5.65 29.14
N GLU A 24 17.41 6.31 29.26
CA GLU A 24 17.54 7.74 29.50
C GLU A 24 16.94 8.55 28.34
N TYR A 25 17.30 8.24 27.10
CA TYR A 25 16.79 8.88 25.91
C TYR A 25 15.26 8.76 25.77
N PHE A 26 14.70 7.57 25.97
CA PHE A 26 13.25 7.39 25.92
C PHE A 26 12.54 8.09 27.08
N THR A 27 13.15 8.10 28.26
CA THR A 27 12.61 8.83 29.42
C THR A 27 12.55 10.34 29.14
N GLU A 28 13.59 10.90 28.55
CA GLU A 28 13.62 12.32 28.16
C GLU A 28 12.59 12.65 27.07
N ILE A 29 12.48 11.79 26.06
CA ILE A 29 11.49 11.97 24.98
C ILE A 29 10.06 11.93 25.51
N LEU A 30 9.76 11.02 26.43
CA LEU A 30 8.45 10.89 27.05
C LEU A 30 8.14 12.08 27.97
N LYS A 31 9.10 12.49 28.85
CA LYS A 31 8.94 13.66 29.74
C LYS A 31 8.75 14.96 28.96
N ALA A 32 9.45 15.13 27.85
CA ALA A 32 9.37 16.34 27.04
C ALA A 32 8.19 16.35 26.03
N ASN A 33 7.27 15.35 26.07
CA ASN A 33 6.20 15.19 25.07
C ASN A 33 6.69 15.19 23.61
N LYS A 34 7.99 15.00 23.38
CA LYS A 34 8.60 15.00 22.04
C LYS A 34 8.08 13.89 21.17
N LEU A 35 7.77 12.73 21.76
CA LEU A 35 7.14 11.61 21.04
C LEU A 35 5.76 12.00 20.49
N LYS A 36 4.97 12.72 21.27
CA LYS A 36 3.64 13.20 20.85
C LYS A 36 3.73 14.25 19.76
N ILE A 37 4.74 15.13 19.84
CA ILE A 37 5.02 16.14 18.82
C ILE A 37 5.51 15.48 17.54
N PHE A 38 6.44 14.50 17.65
CA PHE A 38 6.94 13.71 16.53
C PHE A 38 5.80 12.93 15.86
N TYR A 39 4.96 12.27 16.66
CA TYR A 39 3.80 11.53 16.17
C TYR A 39 2.81 12.45 15.43
N ARG A 40 2.49 13.62 16.02
CA ARG A 40 1.66 14.63 15.35
C ARG A 40 2.29 15.11 14.04
N LYS A 41 3.58 15.43 14.04
CA LYS A 41 4.28 15.96 12.86
C LYS A 41 4.37 14.96 11.70
N HIS A 42 4.49 13.66 11.99
CA HIS A 42 4.79 12.65 10.98
C HIS A 42 3.66 11.66 10.71
N PHE A 43 2.67 11.55 11.60
CA PHE A 43 1.64 10.51 11.51
C PHE A 43 0.20 11.00 11.64
N THR A 44 -0.07 12.22 12.11
CA THR A 44 -1.46 12.64 12.38
C THR A 44 -2.17 13.29 11.19
N ASP A 45 -1.47 13.80 10.20
CA ASP A 45 -2.12 14.40 9.04
C ASP A 45 -2.49 13.41 7.93
N LYS A 46 -2.02 12.15 8.02
CA LYS A 46 -2.21 11.16 6.94
C LYS A 46 -2.85 9.83 7.35
N LEU A 47 -2.95 9.52 8.65
CA LEU A 47 -3.50 8.23 9.09
C LEU A 47 -4.44 8.45 10.29
N GLN A 48 -5.72 8.68 10.01
CA GLN A 48 -6.76 8.48 11.02
C GLN A 48 -6.92 6.97 11.26
N TYR A 49 -5.98 6.37 12.00
CA TYR A 49 -6.25 5.10 12.65
C TYR A 49 -7.31 5.34 13.72
N THR A 50 -8.56 5.16 13.35
CA THR A 50 -9.60 5.12 14.38
C THR A 50 -9.34 3.89 15.24
N PHE A 51 -9.54 4.00 16.55
CA PHE A 51 -9.44 2.87 17.49
C PHE A 51 -10.22 1.64 17.00
N VAL A 52 -11.38 1.85 16.37
CA VAL A 52 -12.20 0.80 15.75
C VAL A 52 -11.48 0.14 14.57
N GLY A 53 -10.85 0.92 13.68
CA GLY A 53 -10.12 0.38 12.52
C GLY A 53 -8.91 -0.46 12.92
N THR A 54 -8.17 -0.03 13.94
CA THR A 54 -7.03 -0.78 14.47
C THR A 54 -7.46 -2.10 15.11
N ARG A 55 -8.54 -2.10 15.90
CA ARG A 55 -9.08 -3.34 16.50
C ARG A 55 -9.57 -4.32 15.43
N SER A 56 -10.26 -3.84 14.40
CA SER A 56 -10.69 -4.68 13.27
C SER A 56 -9.49 -5.29 12.58
N PHE A 57 -8.48 -4.50 12.23
CA PHE A 57 -7.24 -4.99 11.60
C PHE A 57 -6.54 -6.07 12.45
N LEU A 58 -6.38 -5.84 13.76
CA LEU A 58 -5.76 -6.83 14.64
C LEU A 58 -6.59 -8.12 14.74
N SER A 59 -7.91 -8.01 14.77
CA SER A 59 -8.79 -9.18 14.74
C SER A 59 -8.63 -9.96 13.44
N ASP A 60 -8.62 -9.27 12.30
CA ASP A 60 -8.48 -9.89 10.99
C ASP A 60 -7.08 -10.51 10.80
N LEU A 61 -6.04 -9.87 11.36
CA LEU A 61 -4.68 -10.37 11.34
C LEU A 61 -4.54 -11.70 12.12
N LEU A 62 -5.27 -11.83 13.24
CA LEU A 62 -5.22 -13.04 14.08
C LEU A 62 -6.14 -14.15 13.59
N ASN A 63 -7.29 -13.84 13.01
CA ASN A 63 -8.33 -14.82 12.70
C ASN A 63 -8.49 -15.12 11.20
N THR A 64 -8.27 -14.13 10.34
CA THR A 64 -8.52 -14.25 8.88
C THR A 64 -7.21 -14.45 8.11
N PHE A 65 -6.18 -13.63 8.40
CA PHE A 65 -4.91 -13.68 7.68
C PHE A 65 -4.23 -15.07 7.69
N PRO A 66 -4.24 -15.85 8.79
CA PRO A 66 -3.61 -17.17 8.83
C PRO A 66 -4.13 -18.14 7.76
N LEU A 67 -5.38 -17.97 7.32
CA LEU A 67 -5.98 -18.78 6.24
C LEU A 67 -5.28 -18.59 4.89
N TYR A 68 -4.65 -17.43 4.69
CA TYR A 68 -4.09 -16.98 3.41
C TYR A 68 -2.58 -16.78 3.45
N GLU A 69 -1.96 -16.72 4.62
CA GLU A 69 -0.54 -16.39 4.84
C GLU A 69 0.39 -17.22 3.95
N PHE A 70 0.17 -18.53 3.88
CA PHE A 70 0.98 -19.41 3.04
C PHE A 70 0.92 -18.99 1.57
N HIS A 71 -0.25 -18.64 1.05
CA HIS A 71 -0.45 -18.28 -0.35
C HIS A 71 0.15 -16.90 -0.66
N PHE A 72 0.03 -15.92 0.25
CA PHE A 72 0.70 -14.65 0.12
C PHE A 72 2.22 -14.83 0.06
N LYS A 73 2.81 -15.61 0.95
CA LYS A 73 4.26 -15.90 0.94
C LYS A 73 4.69 -16.66 -0.32
N LYS A 74 3.91 -17.67 -0.75
CA LYS A 74 4.18 -18.45 -1.96
C LYS A 74 4.21 -17.57 -3.21
N TYR A 75 3.14 -16.81 -3.46
CA TYR A 75 3.02 -16.04 -4.69
C TYR A 75 3.89 -14.78 -4.67
N ALA A 76 4.11 -14.18 -3.52
CA ALA A 76 5.09 -13.10 -3.38
C ALA A 76 6.50 -13.59 -3.76
N LYS A 77 6.92 -14.78 -3.33
CA LYS A 77 8.20 -15.37 -3.72
C LYS A 77 8.29 -15.61 -5.24
N ILE A 78 7.24 -16.21 -5.85
CA ILE A 78 7.19 -16.52 -7.28
C ILE A 78 7.29 -15.23 -8.11
N TYR A 79 6.55 -14.20 -7.75
CA TYR A 79 6.48 -12.94 -8.49
C TYR A 79 7.40 -11.84 -7.95
N LYS A 80 8.36 -12.18 -7.06
CA LYS A 80 9.40 -11.30 -6.52
C LYS A 80 8.84 -10.04 -5.84
N HIS A 81 7.89 -10.23 -4.93
CA HIS A 81 7.34 -9.19 -4.05
C HIS A 81 7.71 -9.43 -2.60
N ASP A 82 7.64 -8.39 -1.77
CA ASP A 82 7.51 -8.56 -0.33
C ASP A 82 6.09 -9.10 -0.04
N TRP A 83 6.00 -10.23 0.66
CA TRP A 83 4.72 -10.85 0.97
C TRP A 83 3.83 -9.97 1.87
N ARG A 84 4.46 -9.15 2.73
CA ARG A 84 3.75 -8.21 3.62
C ARG A 84 3.08 -7.11 2.81
N LEU A 85 3.77 -6.59 1.80
CA LEU A 85 3.20 -5.63 0.87
C LEU A 85 2.01 -6.23 0.10
N LEU A 86 2.18 -7.44 -0.44
CA LEU A 86 1.10 -8.11 -1.17
C LEU A 86 -0.12 -8.38 -0.27
N ALA A 87 0.11 -8.81 0.98
CA ALA A 87 -0.93 -8.98 1.98
C ALA A 87 -1.61 -7.66 2.36
N SER A 88 -0.84 -6.58 2.48
CA SER A 88 -1.39 -5.25 2.77
C SER A 88 -2.28 -4.73 1.65
N ILE A 89 -1.91 -4.97 0.38
CA ILE A 89 -2.77 -4.66 -0.77
C ILE A 89 -4.07 -5.47 -0.65
N GLY A 90 -4.01 -6.77 -0.40
CA GLY A 90 -5.20 -7.61 -0.21
C GLY A 90 -6.09 -7.13 0.94
N TYR A 91 -5.49 -6.66 2.03
CA TYR A 91 -6.25 -6.07 3.13
C TYR A 91 -6.93 -4.76 2.75
N GLN A 92 -6.23 -3.89 2.05
CA GLN A 92 -6.80 -2.63 1.55
C GLN A 92 -7.95 -2.87 0.57
N GLU A 93 -7.84 -3.88 -0.28
CA GLU A 93 -8.85 -4.21 -1.28
C GLU A 93 -10.13 -4.80 -0.66
N SER A 94 -10.01 -5.74 0.26
CA SER A 94 -11.15 -6.52 0.76
C SER A 94 -11.15 -6.79 2.26
N LYS A 95 -10.15 -6.37 3.02
CA LYS A 95 -9.86 -6.83 4.39
C LYS A 95 -9.69 -8.36 4.47
N TRP A 96 -9.14 -8.94 3.41
CA TRP A 96 -9.01 -10.37 3.17
C TRP A 96 -10.34 -11.14 3.14
N ASP A 97 -11.44 -10.47 2.85
CA ASP A 97 -12.74 -11.10 2.64
C ASP A 97 -12.80 -11.70 1.22
N LYS A 98 -12.89 -13.03 1.15
CA LYS A 98 -12.98 -13.76 -0.13
C LYS A 98 -14.29 -13.49 -0.89
N ASP A 99 -15.35 -13.13 -0.17
CA ASP A 99 -16.68 -12.90 -0.72
C ASP A 99 -16.95 -11.41 -1.03
N ALA A 100 -15.93 -10.55 -0.85
CA ALA A 100 -16.05 -9.13 -1.10
C ALA A 100 -16.48 -8.82 -2.53
N VAL A 101 -17.44 -7.91 -2.64
CA VAL A 101 -17.98 -7.40 -3.91
C VAL A 101 -18.00 -5.88 -3.87
N SER A 102 -17.30 -5.23 -4.80
CA SER A 102 -17.34 -3.78 -4.92
C SER A 102 -18.64 -3.30 -5.56
N TYR A 103 -18.96 -2.04 -5.39
CA TYR A 103 -20.08 -1.36 -6.06
C TYR A 103 -20.06 -1.52 -7.59
N THR A 104 -18.87 -1.62 -8.20
CA THR A 104 -18.69 -1.81 -9.65
C THR A 104 -18.64 -3.28 -10.08
N GLY A 105 -18.93 -4.22 -9.16
CA GLY A 105 -18.96 -5.67 -9.46
C GLY A 105 -17.57 -6.32 -9.56
N VAL A 106 -16.53 -5.68 -9.03
CA VAL A 106 -15.23 -6.30 -8.83
C VAL A 106 -15.33 -7.27 -7.65
N ARG A 107 -14.67 -8.42 -7.72
CA ARG A 107 -14.86 -9.50 -6.74
C ARG A 107 -13.56 -10.15 -6.31
N GLY A 108 -13.65 -10.82 -5.18
CA GLY A 108 -12.61 -11.68 -4.60
C GLY A 108 -11.59 -10.92 -3.78
N LEU A 109 -10.74 -11.66 -3.10
CA LEU A 109 -9.83 -11.17 -2.07
C LEU A 109 -8.89 -10.04 -2.55
N MET A 110 -8.42 -10.10 -3.80
CA MET A 110 -7.55 -9.08 -4.40
C MET A 110 -8.29 -8.13 -5.35
N MET A 111 -9.63 -8.12 -5.34
CA MET A 111 -10.49 -7.21 -6.11
C MET A 111 -10.10 -7.12 -7.60
N LEU A 112 -9.95 -8.29 -8.26
CA LEU A 112 -9.60 -8.32 -9.67
C LEU A 112 -10.84 -8.09 -10.54
N THR A 113 -10.72 -7.21 -11.55
CA THR A 113 -11.75 -7.11 -12.59
C THR A 113 -11.75 -8.36 -13.46
N LYS A 114 -12.84 -8.62 -14.19
CA LYS A 114 -12.89 -9.74 -15.18
C LYS A 114 -11.77 -9.61 -16.21
N ASN A 115 -11.51 -8.39 -16.68
CA ASN A 115 -10.48 -8.13 -17.67
C ASN A 115 -9.08 -8.39 -17.11
N THR A 116 -8.80 -7.91 -15.89
CA THR A 116 -7.53 -8.14 -15.20
C THR A 116 -7.30 -9.65 -14.97
N ALA A 117 -8.31 -10.38 -14.49
CA ALA A 117 -8.20 -11.82 -14.26
C ALA A 117 -7.89 -12.57 -15.58
N LYS A 118 -8.58 -12.21 -16.67
CA LYS A 118 -8.30 -12.77 -18.01
C LYS A 118 -6.87 -12.45 -18.47
N GLU A 119 -6.45 -11.22 -18.29
CA GLU A 119 -5.12 -10.73 -18.66
C GLU A 119 -3.98 -11.49 -17.95
N VAL A 120 -4.14 -11.76 -16.65
CA VAL A 120 -3.17 -12.53 -15.87
C VAL A 120 -3.46 -14.04 -15.87
N LYS A 121 -4.39 -14.51 -16.70
CA LYS A 121 -4.75 -15.92 -16.89
C LYS A 121 -5.23 -16.60 -15.60
N ILE A 122 -6.07 -15.93 -14.84
CA ILE A 122 -6.77 -16.47 -13.68
C ILE A 122 -8.16 -16.93 -14.12
N ILE A 123 -8.47 -18.20 -13.81
CA ILE A 123 -9.73 -18.81 -14.24
C ILE A 123 -10.88 -18.37 -13.34
N ASN A 124 -10.67 -18.44 -12.02
CA ASN A 124 -11.66 -18.05 -11.02
C ASN A 124 -11.10 -16.99 -10.07
N ARG A 125 -11.46 -15.72 -10.30
CA ARG A 125 -11.02 -14.59 -9.46
C ARG A 125 -11.71 -14.56 -8.09
N GLU A 126 -12.79 -15.32 -7.90
CA GLU A 126 -13.55 -15.44 -6.65
C GLU A 126 -12.95 -16.54 -5.74
N ASP A 127 -12.18 -17.47 -6.30
CA ASP A 127 -11.35 -18.35 -5.50
C ASP A 127 -10.23 -17.57 -4.83
N PRO A 128 -10.13 -17.58 -3.48
CA PRO A 128 -9.19 -16.72 -2.76
C PRO A 128 -7.73 -16.97 -3.12
N PHE A 129 -7.36 -18.19 -3.41
CA PHE A 129 -5.99 -18.58 -3.71
C PHE A 129 -5.59 -18.15 -5.12
N GLN A 130 -6.48 -18.31 -6.09
CA GLN A 130 -6.30 -17.79 -7.43
C GLN A 130 -6.35 -16.25 -7.44
N SER A 131 -7.18 -15.65 -6.59
CA SER A 131 -7.23 -14.19 -6.43
C SER A 131 -5.88 -13.65 -5.96
N ILE A 132 -5.26 -14.25 -4.94
CA ILE A 132 -3.92 -13.87 -4.46
C ILE A 132 -2.86 -14.05 -5.55
N GLU A 133 -2.88 -15.17 -6.28
CA GLU A 133 -1.98 -15.38 -7.41
C GLU A 133 -2.15 -14.29 -8.48
N GLY A 134 -3.40 -14.01 -8.84
CA GLY A 134 -3.73 -13.00 -9.83
C GLY A 134 -3.29 -11.59 -9.43
N GLY A 135 -3.48 -11.22 -8.16
CA GLY A 135 -3.01 -9.95 -7.62
C GLY A 135 -1.49 -9.82 -7.67
N ALA A 136 -0.76 -10.88 -7.30
CA ALA A 136 0.69 -10.91 -7.40
C ALA A 136 1.20 -10.80 -8.84
N LYS A 137 0.60 -11.54 -9.78
CA LYS A 137 0.90 -11.44 -11.22
C LYS A 137 0.63 -10.04 -11.75
N TYR A 138 -0.51 -9.47 -11.39
CA TYR A 138 -0.92 -8.15 -11.87
C TYR A 138 0.02 -7.06 -11.36
N LEU A 139 0.35 -7.07 -10.07
CA LEU A 139 1.31 -6.13 -9.51
C LEU A 139 2.69 -6.22 -10.20
N ARG A 140 3.19 -7.43 -10.47
CA ARG A 140 4.44 -7.63 -11.22
C ARG A 140 4.35 -7.07 -12.64
N LYS A 141 3.22 -7.31 -13.31
CA LYS A 141 2.99 -6.76 -14.65
C LYS A 141 2.99 -5.24 -14.64
N LEU A 142 2.33 -4.61 -13.66
CA LEU A 142 2.33 -3.15 -13.52
C LEU A 142 3.74 -2.61 -13.34
N ILE A 143 4.56 -3.23 -12.47
CA ILE A 143 5.97 -2.84 -12.28
C ILE A 143 6.75 -2.95 -13.59
N ASN A 144 6.54 -4.01 -14.36
CA ASN A 144 7.28 -4.25 -15.60
C ASN A 144 6.86 -3.31 -16.73
N ASN A 145 5.61 -2.84 -16.72
CA ASN A 145 5.08 -1.91 -17.73
C ASN A 145 5.49 -0.45 -17.51
N LEU A 146 6.01 -0.11 -16.31
CA LEU A 146 6.47 1.25 -16.04
C LEU A 146 7.64 1.62 -16.95
N PRO A 147 7.68 2.87 -17.44
CA PRO A 147 8.81 3.39 -18.22
C PRO A 147 10.15 3.21 -17.51
N ASP A 148 11.24 3.05 -18.27
CA ASP A 148 12.58 2.92 -17.72
C ASP A 148 13.09 4.22 -17.05
N THR A 149 12.45 5.35 -17.37
CA THR A 149 12.71 6.64 -16.72
C THR A 149 12.27 6.70 -15.27
N ILE A 150 11.43 5.75 -14.80
CA ILE A 150 11.01 5.69 -13.40
C ILE A 150 12.15 5.15 -12.53
N ASN A 151 12.49 5.88 -11.47
CA ASN A 151 13.52 5.50 -10.50
C ASN A 151 13.24 4.10 -9.92
N THR A 152 14.25 3.27 -9.83
CA THR A 152 14.11 1.87 -9.41
C THR A 152 13.39 1.72 -8.06
N ASN A 153 13.73 2.58 -7.09
CA ASN A 153 13.14 2.56 -5.75
C ASN A 153 11.68 3.03 -5.74
N ASP A 154 11.28 3.81 -6.73
CA ASP A 154 9.94 4.40 -6.81
C ASP A 154 8.96 3.54 -7.62
N ARG A 155 9.46 2.60 -8.44
CA ARG A 155 8.62 1.73 -9.30
C ARG A 155 7.47 1.06 -8.53
N ILE A 156 7.73 0.66 -7.30
CA ILE A 156 6.71 0.02 -6.47
C ILE A 156 5.54 0.95 -6.14
N TRP A 157 5.80 2.23 -5.87
CA TRP A 157 4.77 3.22 -5.56
C TRP A 157 3.90 3.52 -6.77
N PHE A 158 4.51 3.69 -7.95
CA PHE A 158 3.79 3.83 -9.21
C PHE A 158 2.92 2.60 -9.51
N ALA A 159 3.41 1.39 -9.22
CA ALA A 159 2.66 0.16 -9.44
C ALA A 159 1.49 0.01 -8.47
N ILE A 160 1.64 0.38 -7.19
CA ILE A 160 0.55 0.38 -6.20
C ILE A 160 -0.53 1.39 -6.61
N ALA A 161 -0.14 2.60 -7.00
CA ALA A 161 -1.07 3.59 -7.52
C ALA A 161 -1.80 3.05 -8.76
N SER A 162 -1.06 2.42 -9.69
CA SER A 162 -1.63 1.82 -10.90
C SER A 162 -2.59 0.66 -10.59
N TYR A 163 -2.33 -0.11 -9.53
CA TYR A 163 -3.23 -1.17 -9.07
C TYR A 163 -4.58 -0.59 -8.64
N ASN A 164 -4.56 0.53 -7.94
CA ASN A 164 -5.73 1.17 -7.36
C ASN A 164 -6.55 1.97 -8.40
N ILE A 165 -5.92 2.96 -9.07
CA ILE A 165 -6.62 3.87 -10.00
C ILE A 165 -6.55 3.44 -11.46
N GLY A 166 -5.72 2.45 -11.77
CA GLY A 166 -5.45 2.00 -13.13
C GLY A 166 -4.21 2.65 -13.74
N PHE A 167 -3.43 1.84 -14.45
CA PHE A 167 -2.14 2.20 -15.04
C PHE A 167 -2.22 3.44 -15.94
N ARG A 168 -3.29 3.56 -16.74
CA ARG A 168 -3.48 4.66 -17.68
C ARG A 168 -3.60 6.04 -17.02
N HIS A 169 -4.21 6.10 -15.83
CA HIS A 169 -4.28 7.35 -15.07
C HIS A 169 -2.92 7.74 -14.48
N VAL A 170 -2.11 6.76 -14.11
CA VAL A 170 -0.73 7.01 -13.68
C VAL A 170 0.12 7.49 -14.86
N GLU A 171 -0.09 6.96 -16.08
CA GLU A 171 0.53 7.50 -17.31
C GLU A 171 0.15 8.96 -17.55
N ASP A 172 -1.12 9.33 -17.41
CA ASP A 172 -1.56 10.72 -17.50
C ASP A 172 -0.84 11.63 -16.50
N ALA A 173 -0.69 11.18 -15.24
CA ALA A 173 0.01 11.94 -14.21
C ALA A 173 1.51 12.12 -14.54
N ILE A 174 2.17 11.07 -15.03
CA ILE A 174 3.56 11.11 -15.50
C ILE A 174 3.72 12.14 -16.63
N LEU A 175 2.84 12.08 -17.63
CA LEU A 175 2.85 13.01 -18.75
C LEU A 175 2.62 14.47 -18.32
N MET A 176 1.72 14.70 -17.35
CA MET A 176 1.51 16.04 -16.79
C MET A 176 2.77 16.55 -16.11
N ALA A 177 3.46 15.73 -15.31
CA ALA A 177 4.72 16.11 -14.68
C ALA A 177 5.81 16.41 -15.72
N GLN A 178 5.92 15.60 -16.77
CA GLN A 178 6.84 15.85 -17.89
C GLN A 178 6.57 17.18 -18.59
N ASN A 179 5.31 17.49 -18.85
CA ASN A 179 4.90 18.75 -19.49
C ASN A 179 5.23 19.97 -18.62
N ASP A 180 5.20 19.82 -17.29
CA ASP A 180 5.61 20.88 -16.35
C ASP A 180 7.15 20.93 -16.19
N GLY A 181 7.91 20.06 -16.87
CA GLY A 181 9.39 20.06 -16.84
C GLY A 181 10.02 19.55 -15.54
N VAL A 182 9.26 18.79 -14.72
CA VAL A 182 9.75 18.23 -13.45
C VAL A 182 10.14 16.76 -13.57
N ASP A 183 10.86 16.22 -12.56
CA ASP A 183 11.29 14.83 -12.53
C ASP A 183 10.09 13.86 -12.43
N SER A 184 9.67 13.37 -13.58
CA SER A 184 8.58 12.39 -13.68
C SER A 184 8.97 10.97 -13.26
N GLY A 185 10.24 10.72 -12.94
CA GLY A 185 10.75 9.43 -12.47
C GLY A 185 10.60 9.24 -10.96
N SER A 186 10.35 10.31 -10.20
CA SER A 186 10.20 10.29 -8.75
C SER A 186 8.73 10.27 -8.33
N TRP A 187 8.36 9.31 -7.46
CA TRP A 187 6.99 9.21 -6.97
C TRP A 187 6.55 10.46 -6.19
N SER A 188 7.40 10.99 -5.33
CA SER A 188 7.09 12.17 -4.53
C SER A 188 6.77 13.42 -5.37
N ILE A 189 7.28 13.47 -6.61
CA ILE A 189 6.99 14.54 -7.58
C ILE A 189 5.69 14.25 -8.34
N VAL A 190 5.42 12.97 -8.69
CA VAL A 190 4.26 12.60 -9.53
C VAL A 190 2.98 12.40 -8.70
N GLU A 191 3.07 12.00 -7.43
CA GLU A 191 1.90 11.82 -6.55
C GLU A 191 0.92 13.01 -6.58
N PRO A 192 1.37 14.30 -6.45
CA PRO A 192 0.47 15.44 -6.54
C PRO A 192 -0.27 15.55 -7.87
N TYR A 193 0.31 15.08 -8.98
CA TYR A 193 -0.36 15.07 -10.29
C TYR A 193 -1.45 14.01 -10.35
N VAL A 194 -1.25 12.87 -9.72
CA VAL A 194 -2.32 11.88 -9.57
C VAL A 194 -3.53 12.48 -8.86
N LEU A 195 -3.31 13.24 -7.78
CA LEU A 195 -4.37 13.93 -7.05
C LEU A 195 -5.08 15.00 -7.91
N LYS A 196 -4.37 15.67 -8.82
CA LYS A 196 -4.96 16.64 -9.77
C LYS A 196 -5.97 15.97 -10.70
N LEU A 197 -5.86 14.67 -11.00
CA LEU A 197 -6.79 13.94 -11.86
C LEU A 197 -8.20 13.77 -11.27
N SER A 198 -8.43 14.20 -10.04
CA SER A 198 -9.77 14.34 -9.44
C SER A 198 -10.48 15.63 -9.85
N GLN A 199 -9.75 16.64 -10.37
CA GLN A 199 -10.23 17.97 -10.65
C GLN A 199 -10.49 18.15 -12.14
N SER A 200 -11.68 18.65 -12.51
CA SER A 200 -12.13 18.76 -13.91
C SER A 200 -11.23 19.62 -14.80
N LYS A 201 -10.59 20.64 -14.23
CA LYS A 201 -9.67 21.51 -14.99
C LYS A 201 -8.41 20.78 -15.48
N TYR A 202 -8.06 19.65 -14.83
CA TYR A 202 -6.91 18.83 -15.22
C TYR A 202 -7.33 17.61 -16.03
N TYR A 203 -8.22 16.75 -15.49
CA TYR A 203 -8.53 15.48 -16.15
C TYR A 203 -9.20 15.64 -17.51
N LYS A 204 -9.91 16.75 -17.79
CA LYS A 204 -10.49 17.03 -19.12
C LYS A 204 -9.42 17.20 -20.21
N ASN A 205 -8.20 17.52 -19.83
CA ASN A 205 -7.08 17.73 -20.75
C ASN A 205 -6.14 16.51 -20.82
N THR A 206 -6.49 15.40 -20.15
CA THR A 206 -5.72 14.16 -20.20
C THR A 206 -6.38 13.13 -21.08
N LYS A 207 -5.62 12.13 -21.51
CA LYS A 207 -6.09 11.10 -22.44
C LYS A 207 -7.15 10.19 -21.84
N TYR A 208 -7.03 9.89 -20.53
CA TYR A 208 -7.87 8.89 -19.88
C TYR A 208 -8.87 9.50 -18.87
N GLY A 209 -8.77 10.78 -18.59
CA GLY A 209 -9.77 11.53 -17.86
C GLY A 209 -9.74 11.30 -16.33
N TYR A 210 -10.92 11.31 -15.71
CA TYR A 210 -11.09 11.25 -14.27
C TYR A 210 -10.61 9.93 -13.66
N ALA A 211 -9.67 10.02 -12.72
CA ALA A 211 -9.13 8.88 -11.97
C ALA A 211 -10.02 8.55 -10.76
N ARG A 212 -10.78 7.46 -10.81
CA ARG A 212 -11.51 6.94 -9.65
C ARG A 212 -10.52 6.30 -8.67
N GLY A 213 -10.81 6.41 -7.37
CA GLY A 213 -9.98 5.79 -6.31
C GLY A 213 -8.78 6.66 -5.90
N TRP A 214 -8.63 7.86 -6.43
CA TRP A 214 -7.56 8.80 -6.07
C TRP A 214 -7.50 9.07 -4.55
N GLU A 215 -8.61 8.93 -3.85
CA GLU A 215 -8.73 9.14 -2.40
C GLU A 215 -7.84 8.19 -1.58
N THR A 216 -7.53 7.02 -2.11
CA THR A 216 -6.73 5.99 -1.42
C THR A 216 -5.23 6.14 -1.66
N ILE A 217 -4.81 7.11 -2.49
CA ILE A 217 -3.40 7.40 -2.78
C ILE A 217 -2.77 8.33 -1.74
N LYS A 218 -3.58 8.96 -0.90
CA LYS A 218 -3.13 9.87 0.16
C LYS A 218 -2.37 9.14 1.26
#